data_44a407bdbd06f5a0716274a68a4d7a9e
#
_entry.id   44a407bdbd06f5a0716274a68a4d7a9e
#
_cell.length_a   1.000
_cell.length_b   1.000
_cell.length_c   1.000
_cell.angle_alpha   90.00
_cell.angle_beta   90.00
_cell.angle_gamma   90.00
#
_symmetry.space_group_name_H-M   'P 1'
#
loop_
_entity.id
_entity.type
_entity.pdbx_description
1 polymer ?
#
loop_
_entity_poly.entity_id
_entity_poly.type
_entity_poly.pdbx_seq_one_letter_code
_entity_poly.pdbx_strand_id
1 'polypeptide(L)'
;DSDAQISPDCYIGPFNSIGSKSIIGNHVFLSSNISIGRNVSIGEGSKLHPNVTIGNDVVIGKNCEIFSNASIGTDGFGYAQDLNKVWNKIPQIGSVIIHDNVDIGANTTIDRGAIDNTVIRSGVKIDNQVQVGHNCYIDENTIIAGCVGIAGSTRIGKNCKIGGAAMILGHLEINDNITISPGTMITKSLN
;
A
#
# COMPACT_ATOMS: atom_id res chain seq x y z
N ASP A 1 -22.55 2.52 -1.28
CA ASP A 1 -23.26 3.37 -0.33
C ASP A 1 -23.82 4.62 -1.03
N SER A 2 -24.94 5.13 -0.54
CA SER A 2 -25.68 6.23 -1.18
C SER A 2 -24.97 7.59 -1.11
N ASP A 3 -23.99 7.75 -0.23
CA ASP A 3 -23.19 8.97 -0.06
C ASP A 3 -21.77 8.86 -0.66
N ALA A 4 -21.48 7.78 -1.37
CA ALA A 4 -20.29 7.68 -2.18
C ALA A 4 -20.44 8.55 -3.45
N GLN A 5 -19.36 9.27 -3.80
CA GLN A 5 -19.31 10.13 -4.98
C GLN A 5 -18.51 9.44 -6.09
N ILE A 6 -19.16 9.17 -7.22
CA ILE A 6 -18.53 8.49 -8.36
C ILE A 6 -18.68 9.39 -9.58
N SER A 7 -17.57 9.70 -10.23
CA SER A 7 -17.59 10.48 -11.46
C SER A 7 -18.31 9.71 -12.59
N PRO A 8 -19.08 10.40 -13.44
CA PRO A 8 -19.97 9.74 -14.41
C PRO A 8 -19.23 8.99 -15.54
N ASP A 9 -17.96 9.26 -15.74
CA ASP A 9 -17.10 8.68 -16.78
C ASP A 9 -16.24 7.51 -16.27
N CYS A 10 -16.55 6.98 -15.07
CA CYS A 10 -15.92 5.79 -14.53
C CYS A 10 -16.47 4.50 -15.16
N TYR A 11 -15.62 3.49 -15.27
CA TYR A 11 -16.07 2.12 -15.50
C TYR A 11 -16.16 1.37 -14.16
N ILE A 12 -17.34 0.87 -13.84
CA ILE A 12 -17.59 0.06 -12.64
C ILE A 12 -18.10 -1.30 -13.08
N GLY A 13 -17.24 -2.32 -12.98
CA GLY A 13 -17.59 -3.72 -13.27
C GLY A 13 -18.53 -4.34 -12.23
N PRO A 14 -18.88 -5.62 -12.36
CA PRO A 14 -19.82 -6.27 -11.46
C PRO A 14 -19.24 -6.57 -10.07
N PHE A 15 -20.14 -6.67 -9.08
CA PHE A 15 -19.85 -7.11 -7.70
C PHE A 15 -18.88 -6.22 -6.95
N ASN A 16 -18.81 -4.94 -7.26
CA ASN A 16 -18.01 -3.98 -6.50
C ASN A 16 -18.81 -3.44 -5.31
N SER A 17 -18.15 -3.31 -4.16
CA SER A 17 -18.67 -2.63 -2.98
C SER A 17 -17.88 -1.34 -2.74
N ILE A 18 -18.59 -0.21 -2.62
CA ILE A 18 -17.97 1.11 -2.37
C ILE A 18 -18.57 1.67 -1.09
N GLY A 19 -17.71 1.87 -0.09
CA GLY A 19 -18.10 2.36 1.23
C GLY A 19 -18.48 3.84 1.23
N SER A 20 -19.13 4.25 2.32
CA SER A 20 -19.66 5.59 2.52
C SER A 20 -18.56 6.67 2.43
N LYS A 21 -18.94 7.85 1.92
CA LYS A 21 -18.07 9.03 1.77
C LYS A 21 -16.83 8.81 0.89
N SER A 22 -16.78 7.71 0.15
CA SER A 22 -15.68 7.47 -0.79
C SER A 22 -15.86 8.29 -2.06
N ILE A 23 -14.75 8.74 -2.63
CA ILE A 23 -14.70 9.58 -3.83
C ILE A 23 -13.91 8.84 -4.92
N ILE A 24 -14.58 8.57 -6.03
CA ILE A 24 -14.00 7.94 -7.22
C ILE A 24 -13.86 9.00 -8.31
N GLY A 25 -12.62 9.35 -8.64
CA GLY A 25 -12.29 10.39 -9.60
C GLY A 25 -12.60 10.03 -11.05
N ASN A 26 -12.38 10.98 -11.97
CA ASN A 26 -12.66 10.82 -13.39
C ASN A 26 -11.87 9.65 -14.02
N HIS A 27 -12.47 8.97 -14.99
CA HIS A 27 -11.83 7.90 -15.78
C HIS A 27 -11.25 6.75 -14.94
N VAL A 28 -11.69 6.58 -13.70
CA VAL A 28 -11.28 5.44 -12.88
C VAL A 28 -11.91 4.16 -13.44
N PHE A 29 -11.11 3.10 -13.50
CA PHE A 29 -11.54 1.77 -13.92
C PHE A 29 -11.55 0.82 -12.71
N LEU A 30 -12.73 0.39 -12.30
CA LEU A 30 -12.91 -0.65 -11.29
C LEU A 30 -13.36 -1.94 -11.99
N SER A 31 -12.54 -2.98 -11.95
CA SER A 31 -12.88 -4.28 -12.54
C SER A 31 -14.00 -4.98 -11.75
N SER A 32 -13.86 -6.21 -11.35
CA SER A 32 -14.89 -6.97 -10.63
C SER A 32 -14.48 -7.37 -9.23
N ASN A 33 -15.44 -7.56 -8.33
CA ASN A 33 -15.23 -8.04 -6.95
C ASN A 33 -14.27 -7.17 -6.13
N ILE A 34 -14.29 -5.86 -6.33
CA ILE A 34 -13.44 -4.93 -5.56
C ILE A 34 -14.21 -4.50 -4.32
N SER A 35 -13.51 -4.52 -3.20
CA SER A 35 -14.02 -4.00 -1.93
C SER A 35 -13.31 -2.70 -1.56
N ILE A 36 -14.04 -1.59 -1.54
CA ILE A 36 -13.55 -0.26 -1.14
C ILE A 36 -14.24 0.12 0.16
N GLY A 37 -13.43 0.40 1.18
CA GLY A 37 -13.88 0.86 2.49
C GLY A 37 -14.53 2.24 2.47
N ARG A 38 -14.85 2.77 3.64
CA ARG A 38 -15.38 4.13 3.79
C ARG A 38 -14.26 5.18 3.66
N ASN A 39 -14.66 6.40 3.24
CA ASN A 39 -13.78 7.57 3.20
C ASN A 39 -12.50 7.36 2.38
N VAL A 40 -12.59 6.54 1.31
CA VAL A 40 -11.49 6.27 0.38
C VAL A 40 -11.52 7.29 -0.73
N SER A 41 -10.35 7.77 -1.16
CA SER A 41 -10.21 8.62 -2.35
C SER A 41 -9.38 7.91 -3.40
N ILE A 42 -9.91 7.82 -4.64
CA ILE A 42 -9.20 7.26 -5.79
C ILE A 42 -9.10 8.32 -6.87
N GLY A 43 -7.87 8.70 -7.21
CA GLY A 43 -7.57 9.74 -8.18
C GLY A 43 -7.84 9.31 -9.61
N GLU A 44 -7.99 10.33 -10.47
CA GLU A 44 -8.28 10.24 -11.89
C GLU A 44 -7.40 9.23 -12.63
N GLY A 45 -7.99 8.46 -13.55
CA GLY A 45 -7.30 7.53 -14.44
C GLY A 45 -6.75 6.27 -13.77
N SER A 46 -6.95 6.10 -12.48
CA SER A 46 -6.46 4.91 -11.77
C SER A 46 -7.28 3.67 -12.10
N LYS A 47 -6.61 2.50 -12.07
CA LYS A 47 -7.20 1.21 -12.44
C LYS A 47 -7.04 0.21 -11.30
N LEU A 48 -8.13 -0.42 -10.90
CA LEU A 48 -8.15 -1.49 -9.92
C LEU A 48 -8.60 -2.79 -10.61
N HIS A 49 -7.75 -3.81 -10.55
CA HIS A 49 -8.01 -5.12 -11.12
C HIS A 49 -8.88 -5.99 -10.21
N PRO A 50 -9.33 -7.19 -10.65
CA PRO A 50 -10.26 -8.00 -9.87
C PRO A 50 -9.78 -8.34 -8.46
N ASN A 51 -10.71 -8.40 -7.51
CA ASN A 51 -10.49 -8.81 -6.12
C ASN A 51 -9.56 -7.90 -5.30
N VAL A 52 -9.33 -6.67 -5.73
CA VAL A 52 -8.58 -5.70 -4.92
C VAL A 52 -9.39 -5.29 -3.70
N THR A 53 -8.73 -5.19 -2.56
CA THR A 53 -9.32 -4.71 -1.30
C THR A 53 -8.64 -3.43 -0.85
N ILE A 54 -9.42 -2.38 -0.64
CA ILE A 54 -8.96 -1.08 -0.12
C ILE A 54 -9.61 -0.83 1.23
N GLY A 55 -8.81 -0.69 2.26
CA GLY A 55 -9.26 -0.39 3.63
C GLY A 55 -9.83 1.03 3.76
N ASN A 56 -10.42 1.30 4.92
CA ASN A 56 -10.96 2.63 5.22
C ASN A 56 -9.87 3.71 5.20
N ASP A 57 -10.27 4.94 4.83
CA ASP A 57 -9.46 6.16 4.90
C ASP A 57 -8.22 6.16 3.98
N VAL A 58 -8.07 5.19 3.08
CA VAL A 58 -6.97 5.10 2.13
C VAL A 58 -7.11 6.16 1.04
N VAL A 59 -5.97 6.75 0.66
CA VAL A 59 -5.88 7.70 -0.46
C VAL A 59 -5.02 7.09 -1.55
N ILE A 60 -5.54 7.04 -2.77
CA ILE A 60 -4.85 6.62 -4.00
C ILE A 60 -4.83 7.81 -4.95
N GLY A 61 -3.65 8.17 -5.42
CA GLY A 61 -3.42 9.26 -6.36
C GLY A 61 -3.92 8.95 -7.77
N LYS A 62 -3.45 9.74 -8.74
CA LYS A 62 -3.82 9.62 -10.16
C LYS A 62 -2.96 8.60 -10.90
N ASN A 63 -3.56 8.00 -11.95
CA ASN A 63 -2.87 7.09 -12.87
C ASN A 63 -2.14 5.94 -12.17
N CYS A 64 -2.70 5.46 -11.07
CA CYS A 64 -2.19 4.27 -10.37
C CYS A 64 -2.80 3.00 -10.97
N GLU A 65 -2.03 1.91 -10.93
CA GLU A 65 -2.53 0.59 -11.36
C GLU A 65 -2.34 -0.43 -10.23
N ILE A 66 -3.47 -0.97 -9.72
CA ILE A 66 -3.48 -1.91 -8.59
C ILE A 66 -3.92 -3.27 -9.12
N PHE A 67 -3.01 -4.24 -9.11
CA PHE A 67 -3.25 -5.56 -9.67
C PHE A 67 -4.02 -6.50 -8.74
N SER A 68 -4.51 -7.59 -9.32
CA SER A 68 -5.48 -8.50 -8.69
C SER A 68 -5.04 -9.01 -7.31
N ASN A 69 -6.00 -9.11 -6.41
CA ASN A 69 -5.83 -9.59 -5.03
C ASN A 69 -4.90 -8.72 -4.16
N ALA A 70 -4.47 -7.55 -4.60
CA ALA A 70 -3.74 -6.63 -3.71
C ALA A 70 -4.65 -6.18 -2.56
N SER A 71 -4.08 -6.09 -1.36
CA SER A 71 -4.78 -5.65 -0.15
C SER A 71 -4.07 -4.43 0.45
N ILE A 72 -4.76 -3.29 0.49
CA ILE A 72 -4.19 -2.00 0.87
C ILE A 72 -4.96 -1.44 2.06
N GLY A 73 -4.25 -1.12 3.15
CA GLY A 73 -4.82 -0.50 4.34
C GLY A 73 -5.42 -1.48 5.35
N THR A 74 -4.94 -2.73 5.37
CA THR A 74 -5.17 -3.68 6.46
C THR A 74 -4.37 -3.28 7.70
N ASP A 75 -4.79 -3.76 8.88
CA ASP A 75 -4.06 -3.49 10.12
C ASP A 75 -2.65 -4.09 10.07
N GLY A 76 -1.66 -3.30 10.47
CA GLY A 76 -0.31 -3.77 10.67
C GLY A 76 -0.17 -4.73 11.85
N PHE A 77 0.94 -5.43 11.92
CA PHE A 77 1.27 -6.37 12.99
C PHE A 77 1.74 -5.61 14.25
N GLY A 78 0.79 -5.12 15.04
CA GLY A 78 1.04 -4.37 16.28
C GLY A 78 0.48 -5.09 17.49
N TYR A 79 1.35 -5.57 18.39
CA TYR A 79 0.97 -6.25 19.63
C TYR A 79 1.88 -5.85 20.77
N ALA A 80 1.33 -5.78 21.99
CA ALA A 80 2.10 -5.62 23.23
C ALA A 80 1.75 -6.74 24.21
N GLN A 81 2.74 -7.22 24.95
CA GLN A 81 2.49 -8.20 26.03
C GLN A 81 2.09 -7.47 27.31
N ASP A 82 1.10 -8.01 27.99
CA ASP A 82 0.78 -7.63 29.38
C ASP A 82 1.70 -8.35 30.39
N LEU A 83 1.44 -8.11 31.67
CA LEU A 83 2.20 -8.71 32.77
C LEU A 83 2.11 -10.25 32.82
N ASN A 84 1.04 -10.82 32.24
CA ASN A 84 0.80 -12.27 32.16
C ASN A 84 1.36 -12.87 30.86
N LYS A 85 2.14 -12.10 30.07
CA LYS A 85 2.68 -12.49 28.75
C LYS A 85 1.61 -12.77 27.69
N VAL A 86 0.39 -12.25 27.85
CA VAL A 86 -0.67 -12.32 26.85
C VAL A 86 -0.47 -11.20 25.83
N TRP A 87 -0.57 -11.54 24.54
CA TRP A 87 -0.47 -10.57 23.45
C TRP A 87 -1.79 -9.82 23.28
N ASN A 88 -1.75 -8.52 23.45
CA ASN A 88 -2.85 -7.60 23.24
C ASN A 88 -2.63 -6.81 21.95
N LYS A 89 -3.64 -6.79 21.09
CA LYS A 89 -3.57 -6.06 19.82
C LYS A 89 -3.55 -4.55 20.08
N ILE A 90 -2.62 -3.86 19.42
CA ILE A 90 -2.57 -2.39 19.39
C ILE A 90 -3.40 -1.92 18.19
N PRO A 91 -4.42 -1.07 18.41
CA PRO A 91 -5.23 -0.53 17.32
C PRO A 91 -4.36 0.21 16.29
N GLN A 92 -4.66 0.01 15.02
CA GLN A 92 -3.98 0.66 13.90
C GLN A 92 -4.95 1.74 13.36
N ILE A 93 -4.70 3.00 13.69
CA ILE A 93 -5.61 4.13 13.42
C ILE A 93 -5.12 5.05 12.31
N GLY A 94 -3.91 4.87 11.83
CA GLY A 94 -3.38 5.55 10.63
C GLY A 94 -4.01 5.00 9.34
N SER A 95 -3.48 5.40 8.21
CA SER A 95 -3.96 4.99 6.90
C SER A 95 -2.81 4.64 5.95
N VAL A 96 -3.13 4.51 4.66
CA VAL A 96 -2.18 4.41 3.56
C VAL A 96 -2.40 5.56 2.59
N ILE A 97 -1.33 6.22 2.20
CA ILE A 97 -1.33 7.26 1.16
C ILE A 97 -0.46 6.79 0.01
N ILE A 98 -1.08 6.60 -1.14
CA ILE A 98 -0.42 6.29 -2.41
C ILE A 98 -0.50 7.52 -3.29
N HIS A 99 0.65 8.02 -3.73
CA HIS A 99 0.74 9.16 -4.63
C HIS A 99 0.53 8.74 -6.09
N ASP A 100 0.76 9.66 -7.03
CA ASP A 100 0.45 9.46 -8.45
C ASP A 100 1.42 8.49 -9.16
N ASN A 101 0.94 7.85 -10.22
CA ASN A 101 1.74 6.98 -11.11
C ASN A 101 2.40 5.78 -10.39
N VAL A 102 1.74 5.20 -9.41
CA VAL A 102 2.21 4.03 -8.66
C VAL A 102 1.56 2.77 -9.22
N ASP A 103 2.37 1.71 -9.42
CA ASP A 103 1.86 0.37 -9.73
C ASP A 103 2.10 -0.57 -8.56
N ILE A 104 1.07 -1.36 -8.22
CA ILE A 104 1.12 -2.33 -7.12
C ILE A 104 0.72 -3.70 -7.64
N GLY A 105 1.67 -4.62 -7.65
CA GLY A 105 1.54 -5.98 -8.19
C GLY A 105 0.54 -6.87 -7.46
N ALA A 106 0.22 -7.97 -8.10
CA ALA A 106 -0.78 -8.93 -7.61
C ALA A 106 -0.38 -9.56 -6.27
N ASN A 107 -1.36 -9.77 -5.39
CA ASN A 107 -1.17 -10.33 -4.04
C ASN A 107 -0.22 -9.52 -3.14
N THR A 108 0.09 -8.29 -3.48
CA THR A 108 0.87 -7.39 -2.62
C THR A 108 0.00 -6.85 -1.51
N THR A 109 0.56 -6.76 -0.30
CA THR A 109 -0.12 -6.25 0.88
C THR A 109 0.60 -5.01 1.42
N ILE A 110 -0.16 -3.96 1.72
CA ILE A 110 0.34 -2.70 2.28
C ILE A 110 -0.45 -2.39 3.54
N ASP A 111 0.21 -2.50 4.68
CA ASP A 111 -0.42 -2.25 5.97
C ASP A 111 -0.60 -0.75 6.24
N ARG A 112 -1.68 -0.40 6.93
CA ARG A 112 -1.89 0.96 7.42
C ARG A 112 -0.91 1.29 8.54
N GLY A 113 -0.63 2.56 8.73
CA GLY A 113 0.16 3.00 9.86
C GLY A 113 -0.54 2.81 11.21
N ALA A 114 0.24 2.69 12.26
CA ALA A 114 -0.30 2.56 13.62
C ALA A 114 -0.98 3.87 14.08
N ILE A 115 -0.33 5.01 13.90
CA ILE A 115 -0.85 6.36 14.20
C ILE A 115 -0.73 7.21 12.94
N ASP A 116 0.51 7.40 12.43
CA ASP A 116 0.78 8.06 11.18
C ASP A 116 0.49 7.11 10.00
N ASN A 117 0.64 7.61 8.77
CA ASN A 117 0.33 6.84 7.57
C ASN A 117 1.52 6.02 7.07
N THR A 118 1.24 4.92 6.39
CA THR A 118 2.16 4.30 5.44
C THR A 118 2.08 5.10 4.14
N VAL A 119 3.22 5.46 3.55
CA VAL A 119 3.27 6.38 2.41
C VAL A 119 4.07 5.77 1.26
N ILE A 120 3.46 5.73 0.08
CA ILE A 120 4.08 5.33 -1.18
C ILE A 120 4.08 6.55 -2.10
N ARG A 121 5.27 7.06 -2.42
CA ARG A 121 5.45 8.28 -3.21
C ARG A 121 5.29 8.03 -4.71
N SER A 122 5.23 9.12 -5.47
CA SER A 122 4.94 9.07 -6.91
C SER A 122 5.98 8.26 -7.69
N GLY A 123 5.49 7.53 -8.70
CA GLY A 123 6.33 6.77 -9.62
C GLY A 123 6.88 5.46 -9.08
N VAL A 124 6.57 5.09 -7.83
CA VAL A 124 7.00 3.81 -7.22
C VAL A 124 6.35 2.64 -7.97
N LYS A 125 7.14 1.58 -8.21
CA LYS A 125 6.68 0.33 -8.82
C LYS A 125 6.94 -0.84 -7.88
N ILE A 126 5.88 -1.51 -7.47
CA ILE A 126 5.92 -2.64 -6.55
C ILE A 126 5.42 -3.87 -7.31
N ASP A 127 6.23 -4.91 -7.37
CA ASP A 127 5.91 -6.17 -8.02
C ASP A 127 4.99 -7.05 -7.16
N ASN A 128 4.77 -8.26 -7.58
CA ASN A 128 3.84 -9.22 -6.95
C ASN A 128 4.35 -9.75 -5.61
N GLN A 129 3.40 -10.07 -4.71
CA GLN A 129 3.68 -10.74 -3.43
C GLN A 129 4.64 -9.98 -2.51
N VAL A 130 4.65 -8.66 -2.61
CA VAL A 130 5.44 -7.79 -1.71
C VAL A 130 4.64 -7.50 -0.44
N GLN A 131 5.30 -7.56 0.73
CA GLN A 131 4.75 -7.10 2.00
C GLN A 131 5.36 -5.77 2.39
N VAL A 132 4.54 -4.74 2.52
CA VAL A 132 4.92 -3.44 3.09
C VAL A 132 4.28 -3.29 4.46
N GLY A 133 5.10 -3.29 5.51
CA GLY A 133 4.65 -3.15 6.90
C GLY A 133 4.16 -1.75 7.22
N HIS A 134 3.51 -1.62 8.38
CA HIS A 134 2.93 -0.37 8.86
C HIS A 134 3.96 0.77 8.97
N ASN A 135 3.54 2.00 8.74
CA ASN A 135 4.38 3.21 8.86
C ASN A 135 5.61 3.24 7.93
N CYS A 136 5.68 2.38 6.92
CA CYS A 136 6.74 2.47 5.92
C CYS A 136 6.60 3.73 5.08
N TYR A 137 7.73 4.27 4.65
CA TYR A 137 7.82 5.38 3.72
C TYR A 137 8.70 4.97 2.53
N ILE A 138 8.12 4.91 1.33
CA ILE A 138 8.84 4.56 0.10
C ILE A 138 8.82 5.79 -0.81
N ASP A 139 10.00 6.34 -1.07
CA ASP A 139 10.14 7.59 -1.81
C ASP A 139 10.14 7.38 -3.32
N GLU A 140 10.13 8.49 -4.06
CA GLU A 140 9.82 8.60 -5.48
C GLU A 140 10.68 7.69 -6.38
N ASN A 141 10.03 7.12 -7.42
CA ASN A 141 10.68 6.35 -8.48
C ASN A 141 11.47 5.11 -8.00
N THR A 142 11.22 4.63 -6.79
CA THR A 142 11.81 3.39 -6.29
C THR A 142 11.07 2.18 -6.88
N ILE A 143 11.82 1.13 -7.24
CA ILE A 143 11.27 -0.12 -7.75
C ILE A 143 11.56 -1.27 -6.78
N ILE A 144 10.57 -2.13 -6.57
CA ILE A 144 10.61 -3.23 -5.61
C ILE A 144 10.14 -4.50 -6.33
N ALA A 145 11.05 -5.45 -6.49
CA ALA A 145 10.77 -6.71 -7.17
C ALA A 145 9.97 -7.69 -6.28
N GLY A 146 9.53 -8.78 -6.87
CA GLY A 146 8.62 -9.72 -6.23
C GLY A 146 9.11 -10.36 -4.94
N CYS A 147 8.19 -10.71 -4.07
CA CYS A 147 8.44 -11.39 -2.79
C CYS A 147 9.32 -10.62 -1.80
N VAL A 148 9.48 -9.32 -1.94
CA VAL A 148 10.22 -8.48 -0.97
C VAL A 148 9.38 -8.30 0.28
N GLY A 149 10.02 -8.41 1.45
CA GLY A 149 9.42 -8.07 2.74
C GLY A 149 10.06 -6.82 3.34
N ILE A 150 9.24 -5.82 3.65
CA ILE A 150 9.66 -4.56 4.29
C ILE A 150 8.94 -4.46 5.63
N ALA A 151 9.70 -4.58 6.72
CA ALA A 151 9.14 -4.48 8.05
C ALA A 151 8.79 -3.04 8.43
N GLY A 152 7.92 -2.90 9.42
CA GLY A 152 7.31 -1.63 9.79
C GLY A 152 8.30 -0.51 10.09
N SER A 153 7.87 0.72 9.83
CA SER A 153 8.63 1.96 10.09
C SER A 153 9.95 2.09 9.30
N THR A 154 10.13 1.30 8.25
CA THR A 154 11.27 1.43 7.34
C THR A 154 11.07 2.60 6.39
N ARG A 155 12.13 3.35 6.14
CA ARG A 155 12.18 4.44 5.17
C ARG A 155 13.10 4.06 4.01
N ILE A 156 12.59 4.11 2.78
CA ILE A 156 13.36 3.85 1.56
C ILE A 156 13.37 5.13 0.73
N GLY A 157 14.57 5.57 0.39
CA GLY A 157 14.81 6.79 -0.38
C GLY A 157 14.40 6.67 -1.86
N LYS A 158 14.73 7.71 -2.62
CA LYS A 158 14.40 7.85 -4.04
C LYS A 158 15.25 6.95 -4.93
N ASN A 159 14.68 6.55 -6.07
CA ASN A 159 15.39 5.84 -7.14
C ASN A 159 16.08 4.54 -6.68
N CYS A 160 15.64 3.94 -5.58
CA CYS A 160 16.18 2.67 -5.11
C CYS A 160 15.71 1.50 -5.98
N LYS A 161 16.51 0.43 -6.01
CA LYS A 161 16.19 -0.83 -6.71
C LYS A 161 16.31 -1.97 -5.71
N ILE A 162 15.17 -2.54 -5.34
CA ILE A 162 15.12 -3.63 -4.35
C ILE A 162 14.90 -4.94 -5.10
N GLY A 163 15.92 -5.81 -5.06
CA GLY A 163 15.90 -7.13 -5.70
C GLY A 163 14.92 -8.10 -5.05
N GLY A 164 14.38 -9.01 -5.86
CA GLY A 164 13.35 -9.95 -5.42
C GLY A 164 13.75 -10.79 -4.19
N ALA A 165 12.78 -11.10 -3.35
CA ALA A 165 12.96 -11.83 -2.09
C ALA A 165 13.94 -11.19 -1.10
N ALA A 166 14.28 -9.91 -1.25
CA ALA A 166 15.02 -9.19 -0.21
C ALA A 166 14.12 -8.97 1.03
N MET A 167 14.72 -9.05 2.23
CA MET A 167 14.05 -8.82 3.50
C MET A 167 14.69 -7.65 4.23
N ILE A 168 13.91 -6.63 4.59
CA ILE A 168 14.41 -5.42 5.24
C ILE A 168 13.80 -5.33 6.64
N LEU A 169 14.65 -5.29 7.66
CA LEU A 169 14.21 -5.13 9.05
C LEU A 169 13.55 -3.76 9.28
N GLY A 170 12.72 -3.72 10.31
CA GLY A 170 11.99 -2.50 10.69
C GLY A 170 12.88 -1.38 11.21
N HIS A 171 12.36 -0.15 11.12
CA HIS A 171 13.01 1.08 11.63
C HIS A 171 14.37 1.40 10.97
N LEU A 172 14.59 0.91 9.75
CA LEU A 172 15.81 1.20 8.99
C LEU A 172 15.60 2.35 8.02
N GLU A 173 16.70 3.02 7.68
CA GLU A 173 16.77 4.01 6.60
C GLU A 173 17.65 3.47 5.47
N ILE A 174 17.11 3.46 4.27
CA ILE A 174 17.82 3.15 3.03
C ILE A 174 17.89 4.47 2.25
N ASN A 175 19.08 5.02 2.07
CA ASN A 175 19.25 6.30 1.39
C ASN A 175 18.90 6.21 -0.11
N ASP A 176 18.91 7.36 -0.78
CA ASP A 176 18.60 7.45 -2.21
C ASP A 176 19.58 6.65 -3.08
N ASN A 177 19.10 6.17 -4.24
CA ASN A 177 19.87 5.50 -5.28
C ASN A 177 20.55 4.18 -4.86
N ILE A 178 20.09 3.56 -3.79
CA ILE A 178 20.61 2.25 -3.32
C ILE A 178 20.05 1.12 -4.19
N THR A 179 20.93 0.18 -4.55
CA THR A 179 20.54 -1.09 -5.17
C THR A 179 20.78 -2.24 -4.20
N ILE A 180 19.72 -3.00 -3.90
CA ILE A 180 19.77 -4.20 -3.05
C ILE A 180 19.66 -5.42 -3.98
N SER A 181 20.62 -6.35 -3.88
CA SER A 181 20.60 -7.59 -4.66
C SER A 181 19.47 -8.53 -4.21
N PRO A 182 18.97 -9.40 -5.11
CA PRO A 182 17.94 -10.39 -4.74
C PRO A 182 18.36 -11.29 -3.57
N GLY A 183 17.40 -11.69 -2.73
CA GLY A 183 17.60 -12.59 -1.60
C GLY A 183 18.43 -11.99 -0.45
N THR A 184 18.71 -10.69 -0.46
CA THR A 184 19.52 -10.04 0.57
C THR A 184 18.70 -9.75 1.82
N MET A 185 19.28 -10.02 3.00
CA MET A 185 18.72 -9.60 4.28
C MET A 185 19.41 -8.32 4.76
N ILE A 186 18.62 -7.25 4.90
CA ILE A 186 19.10 -5.94 5.38
C ILE A 186 18.79 -5.81 6.87
N THR A 187 19.83 -5.72 7.67
CA THR A 187 19.74 -5.66 9.15
C THR A 187 20.23 -4.34 9.75
N LYS A 188 20.69 -3.42 8.90
CA LYS A 188 21.14 -2.07 9.29
C LYS A 188 20.86 -1.09 8.16
N SER A 189 20.75 0.20 8.51
CA SER A 189 20.56 1.28 7.53
C SER A 189 21.71 1.33 6.51
N LEU A 190 21.37 1.75 5.27
CA LEU A 190 22.29 1.87 4.15
C LEU A 190 22.40 3.35 3.74
N ASN A 191 23.61 3.88 3.79
CA ASN A 191 23.94 5.27 3.45
C ASN A 191 24.55 5.35 2.05
#